data_70c3517d5b718ffa06de1090c7b49772
#
_entry.id   70c3517d5b718ffa06de1090c7b49772
#
_cell.length_a   1.000
_cell.length_b   1.000
_cell.length_c   1.000
_cell.angle_alpha   90.00
_cell.angle_beta   90.00
_cell.angle_gamma   90.00
#
_symmetry.space_group_name_H-M   'P 1'
#
loop_
_entity.id
_entity.type
_entity.pdbx_description
1 polymer ?
#
loop_
_entity_poly.entity_id
_entity_poly.type
_entity_poly.pdbx_seq_one_letter_code
_entity_poly.pdbx_strand_id
1 'polypeptide(L)'
;DQNTVTLKLVSGGTAPTTNGLMSVSYDAAGWELKNVIGNAQYFSYKAEAGKVTLGYVSVDSMPAGEQIAELTFTKTNAGKDADPRFTVQKTERNEQRIDEVEHLTASSNRDDPCPSKEFRDLSTTAWYHESVDYVLSKGIMQGYGDGTFRPDETATRAQVVTLLYRIAGEPAVDDSKALPFTDVNLESWY
;
A
#
# COMPACT_ATOMS: atom_id res chain seq x y z
N ASP A 1 7.44 -10.06 -2.32
CA ASP A 1 8.32 -10.64 -3.33
C ASP A 1 9.73 -10.05 -3.13
N GLN A 2 10.77 -10.90 -2.98
CA GLN A 2 12.16 -10.44 -2.77
C GLN A 2 12.70 -9.57 -3.92
N ASN A 3 11.95 -9.45 -4.98
CA ASN A 3 12.31 -8.73 -6.20
C ASN A 3 11.55 -7.41 -6.37
N THR A 4 10.62 -7.07 -5.49
CA THR A 4 9.81 -5.85 -5.60
C THR A 4 9.99 -4.98 -4.37
N VAL A 5 10.14 -3.68 -4.58
CA VAL A 5 10.23 -2.65 -3.54
C VAL A 5 9.21 -1.57 -3.81
N THR A 6 8.49 -1.19 -2.79
CA THR A 6 7.55 -0.06 -2.82
C THR A 6 8.08 1.05 -1.93
N LEU A 7 8.33 2.21 -2.52
CA LEU A 7 8.73 3.42 -1.80
C LEU A 7 7.52 4.30 -1.57
N LYS A 8 7.25 4.64 -0.32
CA LYS A 8 6.24 5.64 0.06
C LYS A 8 6.93 6.98 0.24
N LEU A 9 6.59 7.93 -0.62
CA LEU A 9 7.14 9.29 -0.56
C LEU A 9 6.20 10.18 0.23
N VAL A 10 6.72 10.85 1.23
CA VAL A 10 5.95 11.72 2.11
C VAL A 10 6.33 13.19 1.93
N SER A 11 5.40 14.08 2.26
CA SER A 11 5.69 15.51 2.35
C SER A 11 6.75 15.74 3.43
N GLY A 12 7.83 16.42 3.10
CA GLY A 12 8.88 16.72 4.08
C GLY A 12 8.48 17.83 5.05
N GLY A 13 9.34 18.04 6.07
CA GLY A 13 9.22 19.13 7.03
C GLY A 13 8.20 18.88 8.13
N THR A 14 7.99 19.92 8.95
CA THR A 14 7.11 19.90 10.13
C THR A 14 5.82 20.70 9.94
N ALA A 15 5.69 21.40 8.82
CA ALA A 15 4.52 22.22 8.47
C ALA A 15 3.71 21.58 7.34
N PRO A 16 2.40 21.85 7.27
CA PRO A 16 1.57 21.43 6.16
C PRO A 16 2.06 21.98 4.81
N THR A 17 1.80 21.23 3.73
CA THR A 17 2.21 21.59 2.37
C THR A 17 1.03 21.59 1.41
N THR A 18 1.07 22.46 0.40
CA THR A 18 0.11 22.49 -0.70
C THR A 18 0.72 22.08 -2.02
N ASN A 19 2.03 22.16 -2.15
CA ASN A 19 2.73 21.78 -3.38
C ASN A 19 4.19 21.40 -3.12
N GLY A 20 4.81 20.74 -4.07
CA GLY A 20 6.23 20.45 -4.03
C GLY A 20 6.75 19.72 -5.26
N LEU A 21 8.08 19.70 -5.36
CA LEU A 21 8.83 19.00 -6.37
C LEU A 21 9.89 18.12 -5.71
N MET A 22 9.95 16.87 -6.14
CA MET A 22 10.95 15.92 -5.66
C MET A 22 11.44 14.98 -6.75
N SER A 23 12.56 14.34 -6.52
CA SER A 23 13.05 13.29 -7.42
C SER A 23 13.55 12.09 -6.64
N VAL A 24 13.46 10.91 -7.24
CA VAL A 24 14.01 9.66 -6.74
C VAL A 24 15.06 9.18 -7.72
N SER A 25 16.29 9.04 -7.25
CA SER A 25 17.40 8.46 -8.03
C SER A 25 17.67 7.04 -7.55
N TYR A 26 17.94 6.13 -8.48
CA TYR A 26 18.13 4.70 -8.24
C TYR A 26 19.09 4.07 -9.25
N ASP A 27 19.61 2.88 -8.96
CA ASP A 27 20.40 2.09 -9.88
C ASP A 27 19.54 1.48 -10.99
N ALA A 28 19.57 2.08 -12.19
CA ALA A 28 18.79 1.62 -13.34
C ALA A 28 19.25 0.28 -13.93
N ALA A 29 20.45 -0.19 -13.61
CA ALA A 29 20.91 -1.50 -14.02
C ALA A 29 20.26 -2.60 -13.18
N GLY A 30 19.98 -2.29 -11.92
CA GLY A 30 19.44 -3.20 -10.93
C GLY A 30 17.93 -3.11 -10.70
N TRP A 31 17.33 -1.97 -11.02
CA TRP A 31 15.92 -1.70 -10.72
C TRP A 31 15.18 -1.12 -11.92
N GLU A 32 13.94 -1.55 -12.10
CA GLU A 32 13.01 -1.03 -13.10
C GLU A 32 11.77 -0.47 -12.39
N LEU A 33 11.42 0.78 -12.68
CA LEU A 33 10.16 1.37 -12.22
C LEU A 33 8.98 0.69 -12.90
N LYS A 34 8.06 0.15 -12.14
CA LYS A 34 6.85 -0.54 -12.63
C LYS A 34 5.58 0.28 -12.47
N ASN A 35 5.46 1.01 -11.38
CA ASN A 35 4.24 1.77 -11.09
C ASN A 35 4.55 3.04 -10.32
N VAL A 36 3.71 4.07 -10.53
CA VAL A 36 3.70 5.32 -9.78
C VAL A 36 2.25 5.68 -9.47
N ILE A 37 1.92 5.80 -8.20
CA ILE A 37 0.61 6.21 -7.72
C ILE A 37 0.79 7.55 -7.00
N GLY A 38 0.10 8.59 -7.46
CA GLY A 38 0.05 9.89 -6.77
C GLY A 38 -1.17 9.99 -5.88
N ASN A 39 -1.01 10.53 -4.68
CA ASN A 39 -2.09 10.72 -3.71
C ASN A 39 -2.56 12.18 -3.61
N ALA A 40 -1.80 13.13 -4.16
CA ALA A 40 -2.21 14.53 -4.21
C ALA A 40 -3.29 14.75 -5.29
N GLN A 41 -4.10 15.78 -5.12
CA GLN A 41 -5.20 16.11 -6.04
C GLN A 41 -4.72 16.33 -7.49
N TYR A 42 -3.59 17.01 -7.64
CA TYR A 42 -2.89 17.14 -8.92
C TYR A 42 -1.50 16.55 -8.76
N PHE A 43 -1.21 15.56 -9.54
CA PHE A 43 0.05 14.83 -9.51
C PHE A 43 0.55 14.58 -10.92
N SER A 44 1.84 14.76 -11.12
CA SER A 44 2.51 14.45 -12.38
C SER A 44 3.90 13.89 -12.11
N TYR A 45 4.40 13.07 -13.00
CA TYR A 45 5.76 12.58 -12.93
C TYR A 45 6.39 12.42 -14.32
N LYS A 46 7.71 12.43 -14.34
CA LYS A 46 8.54 12.07 -15.48
C LYS A 46 9.55 11.03 -15.04
N ALA A 47 9.56 9.88 -15.71
CA ALA A 47 10.50 8.81 -15.46
C ALA A 47 11.57 8.78 -16.55
N GLU A 48 12.83 8.70 -16.13
CA GLU A 48 14.02 8.50 -16.95
C GLU A 48 14.81 7.34 -16.34
N ALA A 49 15.75 6.76 -17.10
CA ALA A 49 16.59 5.70 -16.55
C ALA A 49 17.35 6.19 -15.31
N GLY A 50 17.12 5.55 -14.18
CA GLY A 50 17.77 5.88 -12.90
C GLY A 50 17.20 7.10 -12.18
N LYS A 51 16.15 7.76 -12.70
CA LYS A 51 15.56 8.92 -12.04
C LYS A 51 14.08 9.08 -12.34
N VAL A 52 13.30 9.31 -11.29
CA VAL A 52 11.90 9.73 -11.38
C VAL A 52 11.77 11.11 -10.78
N THR A 53 11.25 12.06 -11.53
CA THR A 53 10.92 13.40 -11.03
C THR A 53 9.42 13.51 -10.94
N LEU A 54 8.90 14.02 -9.82
CA LEU A 54 7.47 14.15 -9.57
C LEU A 54 7.14 15.50 -8.93
N GLY A 55 6.01 16.02 -9.34
CA GLY A 55 5.43 17.24 -8.80
C GLY A 55 4.01 16.99 -8.32
N TYR A 56 3.62 17.69 -7.27
CA TYR A 56 2.28 17.60 -6.71
C TYR A 56 1.73 18.96 -6.30
N VAL A 57 0.43 19.10 -6.42
CA VAL A 57 -0.33 20.25 -5.92
C VAL A 57 -1.61 19.73 -5.28
N SER A 58 -1.98 20.28 -4.13
CA SER A 58 -3.25 20.05 -3.46
C SER A 58 -3.90 21.39 -3.14
N VAL A 59 -5.21 21.50 -3.38
CA VAL A 59 -6.00 22.68 -3.01
C VAL A 59 -6.11 22.79 -1.50
N ASP A 60 -6.32 21.66 -0.84
CA ASP A 60 -6.31 21.60 0.61
C ASP A 60 -4.89 21.34 1.12
N SER A 61 -4.57 21.97 2.25
CA SER A 61 -3.27 21.79 2.88
C SER A 61 -3.10 20.34 3.35
N MET A 62 -2.05 19.69 2.90
CA MET A 62 -1.70 18.33 3.29
C MET A 62 -0.88 18.36 4.59
N PRO A 63 -1.22 17.56 5.61
CA PRO A 63 -0.43 17.49 6.84
C PRO A 63 1.04 17.15 6.60
N ALA A 64 1.90 17.52 7.52
CA ALA A 64 3.29 17.08 7.52
C ALA A 64 3.38 15.55 7.62
N GLY A 65 4.20 14.92 6.78
CA GLY A 65 4.33 13.46 6.72
C GLY A 65 3.23 12.75 5.92
N GLU A 66 2.31 13.49 5.30
CA GLU A 66 1.30 12.90 4.41
C GLU A 66 1.96 12.23 3.21
N GLN A 67 1.44 11.06 2.81
CA GLN A 67 1.94 10.32 1.66
C GLN A 67 1.55 11.04 0.37
N ILE A 68 2.56 11.44 -0.41
CA ILE A 68 2.42 12.15 -1.69
C ILE A 68 2.30 11.18 -2.85
N ALA A 69 3.13 10.14 -2.83
CA ALA A 69 3.18 9.16 -3.90
C ALA A 69 3.71 7.82 -3.40
N GLU A 70 3.44 6.80 -4.20
CA GLU A 70 3.97 5.46 -4.05
C GLU A 70 4.62 5.03 -5.37
N LEU A 71 5.88 4.59 -5.30
CA LEU A 71 6.66 4.11 -6.43
C LEU A 71 7.00 2.65 -6.22
N THR A 72 6.65 1.81 -7.19
CA THR A 72 6.98 0.38 -7.17
C THR A 72 8.09 0.08 -8.15
N PHE A 73 9.15 -0.52 -7.66
CA PHE A 73 10.30 -0.98 -8.44
C PHE A 73 10.42 -2.49 -8.38
N THR A 74 10.86 -3.08 -9.48
CA THR A 74 11.20 -4.51 -9.54
C THR A 74 12.66 -4.69 -9.92
N LYS A 75 13.34 -5.65 -9.30
CA LYS A 75 14.70 -6.04 -9.68
C LYS A 75 14.72 -6.54 -11.12
N THR A 76 15.69 -6.08 -11.88
CA THR A 76 16.01 -6.65 -13.20
C THR A 76 16.75 -7.97 -13.05
N ASN A 77 16.73 -8.83 -14.06
CA ASN A 77 17.50 -10.10 -14.04
C ASN A 77 19.02 -9.88 -13.94
N ALA A 78 19.53 -8.71 -14.32
CA ALA A 78 20.90 -8.31 -14.16
C ALA A 78 21.25 -7.85 -12.73
N GLY A 79 20.26 -7.61 -11.90
CA GLY A 79 20.38 -6.91 -10.62
C GLY A 79 20.57 -7.82 -9.41
N LYS A 80 21.24 -8.98 -9.52
CA LYS A 80 21.53 -9.79 -8.32
C LYS A 80 22.28 -9.02 -7.24
N ASP A 81 23.13 -8.07 -7.66
CA ASP A 81 23.94 -7.20 -6.80
C ASP A 81 23.52 -5.71 -6.92
N ALA A 82 22.27 -5.43 -7.31
CA ALA A 82 21.76 -4.07 -7.43
C ALA A 82 21.95 -3.30 -6.13
N ASP A 83 22.42 -2.06 -6.25
CA ASP A 83 22.47 -1.15 -5.10
C ASP A 83 21.05 -0.98 -4.53
N PRO A 84 20.81 -1.38 -3.27
CA PRO A 84 19.49 -1.29 -2.65
C PRO A 84 19.09 0.15 -2.28
N ARG A 85 19.93 1.14 -2.56
CA ARG A 85 19.72 2.54 -2.15
C ARG A 85 18.90 3.31 -3.18
N PHE A 86 17.93 4.04 -2.66
CA PHE A 86 17.16 5.03 -3.40
C PHE A 86 17.39 6.39 -2.73
N THR A 87 17.73 7.40 -3.51
CA THR A 87 17.95 8.75 -3.00
C THR A 87 16.75 9.61 -3.37
N VAL A 88 16.02 10.08 -2.37
CA VAL A 88 14.92 11.03 -2.53
C VAL A 88 15.47 12.43 -2.28
N GLN A 89 15.33 13.31 -3.25
CA GLN A 89 15.70 14.72 -3.13
C GLN A 89 14.44 15.58 -3.28
N LYS A 90 14.11 16.34 -2.26
CA LYS A 90 13.00 17.31 -2.26
C LYS A 90 13.60 18.68 -2.56
N THR A 91 13.16 19.29 -3.65
CA THR A 91 13.76 20.54 -4.16
C THR A 91 12.85 21.75 -4.02
N GLU A 92 11.55 21.52 -3.86
CA GLU A 92 10.57 22.60 -3.70
C GLU A 92 9.43 22.16 -2.78
N ARG A 93 8.97 23.07 -1.93
CA ARG A 93 7.80 22.92 -1.07
C ARG A 93 7.18 24.29 -0.80
N ASN A 94 5.86 24.41 -0.99
CA ASN A 94 5.12 25.66 -0.82
C ASN A 94 5.75 26.82 -1.59
N GLU A 95 6.12 26.59 -2.86
CA GLU A 95 6.76 27.58 -3.75
C GLU A 95 8.15 28.04 -3.26
N GLN A 96 8.66 27.42 -2.23
CA GLN A 96 10.01 27.71 -1.71
C GLN A 96 11.00 26.65 -2.12
N ARG A 97 12.18 27.08 -2.56
CA ARG A 97 13.28 26.15 -2.85
C ARG A 97 13.82 25.57 -1.55
N ILE A 98 13.94 24.25 -1.51
CA ILE A 98 14.50 23.49 -0.40
C ILE A 98 15.58 22.54 -0.94
N ASP A 99 16.39 21.98 -0.05
CA ASP A 99 17.38 20.95 -0.36
C ASP A 99 17.36 19.90 0.74
N GLU A 100 16.36 19.03 0.68
CA GLU A 100 16.22 17.91 1.61
C GLU A 100 16.54 16.61 0.89
N VAL A 101 17.51 15.86 1.40
CA VAL A 101 17.92 14.56 0.86
C VAL A 101 17.63 13.47 1.88
N GLU A 102 16.97 12.42 1.42
CA GLU A 102 16.67 11.22 2.19
C GLU A 102 17.16 9.99 1.44
N HIS A 103 17.85 9.11 2.15
CA HIS A 103 18.31 7.83 1.61
C HIS A 103 17.40 6.72 2.12
N LEU A 104 16.66 6.14 1.18
CA LEU A 104 15.83 4.96 1.43
C LEU A 104 16.61 3.73 0.97
N THR A 105 16.61 2.69 1.75
CA THR A 105 17.14 1.39 1.32
C THR A 105 16.01 0.51 0.84
N ALA A 106 16.26 -0.26 -0.21
CA ALA A 106 15.44 -1.41 -0.55
C ALA A 106 15.63 -2.49 0.53
N SER A 107 15.31 -2.17 1.77
CA SER A 107 14.94 -3.22 2.67
C SER A 107 13.63 -3.77 2.10
N SER A 108 13.66 -5.02 1.54
CA SER A 108 12.43 -5.79 1.49
C SER A 108 11.72 -5.46 2.80
N ASN A 109 10.47 -5.01 2.73
CA ASN A 109 9.65 -4.65 3.90
C ASN A 109 9.65 -5.80 4.92
N ARG A 110 10.76 -6.01 5.61
CA ARG A 110 10.89 -7.04 6.66
C ARG A 110 10.17 -6.60 7.93
N ASP A 111 9.81 -5.31 8.01
CA ASP A 111 9.08 -4.72 9.12
C ASP A 111 7.63 -4.38 8.79
N ASP A 112 7.19 -4.52 7.52
CA ASP A 112 5.76 -4.54 7.23
C ASP A 112 5.24 -5.92 7.66
N PRO A 113 4.33 -5.98 8.63
CA PRO A 113 3.81 -7.27 9.08
C PRO A 113 3.25 -7.99 7.85
N CYS A 114 3.80 -9.16 7.57
CA CYS A 114 3.29 -10.04 6.52
C CYS A 114 2.31 -11.02 7.21
N PRO A 115 1.05 -10.61 7.39
CA PRO A 115 0.09 -11.36 8.18
C PRO A 115 -0.18 -12.76 7.63
N SER A 116 0.01 -12.93 6.32
CA SER A 116 -0.12 -14.24 5.67
C SER A 116 0.84 -15.30 6.21
N LYS A 117 1.99 -14.90 6.80
CA LYS A 117 2.92 -15.85 7.44
C LYS A 117 2.38 -16.55 8.67
N GLU A 118 1.33 -16.02 9.27
CA GLU A 118 0.66 -16.65 10.41
C GLU A 118 -0.22 -17.83 9.99
N PHE A 119 -0.48 -17.98 8.68
CA PHE A 119 -1.32 -19.03 8.12
C PHE A 119 -0.47 -20.09 7.43
N ARG A 120 -0.70 -21.35 7.81
CA ARG A 120 0.10 -22.51 7.33
C ARG A 120 -0.16 -22.90 5.88
N ASP A 121 -1.28 -22.45 5.31
CA ASP A 121 -1.75 -22.78 3.95
C ASP A 121 -1.59 -21.62 2.96
N LEU A 122 -0.94 -20.53 3.38
CA LEU A 122 -0.61 -19.41 2.50
C LEU A 122 0.85 -19.46 2.05
N SER A 123 1.07 -19.10 0.79
CA SER A 123 2.41 -18.97 0.22
C SER A 123 2.72 -17.49 -0.04
N THR A 124 3.85 -17.02 0.48
CA THR A 124 4.33 -15.65 0.23
C THR A 124 4.82 -15.42 -1.20
N THR A 125 4.85 -16.45 -2.03
CA THR A 125 5.19 -16.37 -3.46
C THR A 125 3.96 -16.54 -4.36
N ALA A 126 2.77 -16.75 -3.78
CA ALA A 126 1.54 -16.91 -4.54
C ALA A 126 1.06 -15.56 -5.11
N TRP A 127 0.35 -15.62 -6.23
CA TRP A 127 -0.20 -14.44 -6.91
C TRP A 127 -1.16 -13.61 -6.04
N TYR A 128 -1.79 -14.22 -5.05
CA TYR A 128 -2.76 -13.59 -4.14
C TYR A 128 -2.10 -12.97 -2.88
N HIS A 129 -0.80 -13.17 -2.66
CA HIS A 129 -0.12 -12.84 -1.40
C HIS A 129 -0.34 -11.38 -0.95
N GLU A 130 -0.08 -10.42 -1.82
CA GLU A 130 -0.24 -8.99 -1.49
C GLU A 130 -1.69 -8.64 -1.16
N SER A 131 -2.65 -9.20 -1.89
CA SER A 131 -4.08 -8.99 -1.63
C SER A 131 -4.51 -9.58 -0.29
N VAL A 132 -3.98 -10.75 0.06
CA VAL A 132 -4.25 -11.40 1.35
C VAL A 132 -3.65 -10.60 2.49
N ASP A 133 -2.40 -10.16 2.39
CA ASP A 133 -1.78 -9.31 3.40
C ASP A 133 -2.55 -8.01 3.61
N TYR A 134 -3.03 -7.39 2.53
CA TYR A 134 -3.87 -6.20 2.61
C TYR A 134 -5.16 -6.44 3.38
N VAL A 135 -5.95 -7.46 3.04
CA VAL A 135 -7.24 -7.71 3.69
C VAL A 135 -7.09 -8.17 5.14
N LEU A 136 -6.00 -8.87 5.46
CA LEU A 136 -5.65 -9.24 6.83
C LEU A 136 -5.24 -8.01 7.65
N SER A 137 -4.35 -7.17 7.12
CA SER A 137 -3.88 -5.94 7.79
C SER A 137 -5.00 -4.94 8.06
N LYS A 138 -6.05 -4.93 7.22
CA LYS A 138 -7.24 -4.08 7.38
C LYS A 138 -8.34 -4.73 8.24
N GLY A 139 -8.15 -5.97 8.71
CA GLY A 139 -9.17 -6.69 9.45
C GLY A 139 -10.40 -7.07 8.62
N ILE A 140 -10.35 -6.90 7.29
CA ILE A 140 -11.44 -7.26 6.38
C ILE A 140 -11.65 -8.78 6.39
N MET A 141 -10.54 -9.53 6.31
CA MET A 141 -10.52 -10.99 6.48
C MET A 141 -9.65 -11.35 7.70
N GLN A 142 -9.97 -12.46 8.35
CA GLN A 142 -9.27 -12.89 9.57
C GLN A 142 -8.80 -14.36 9.50
N GLY A 143 -9.11 -15.05 8.40
CA GLY A 143 -8.88 -16.49 8.28
C GLY A 143 -9.76 -17.31 9.23
N TYR A 144 -9.37 -18.54 9.45
CA TYR A 144 -10.06 -19.48 10.35
C TYR A 144 -9.27 -19.63 11.65
N GLY A 145 -9.97 -19.84 12.75
CA GLY A 145 -9.37 -19.99 14.08
C GLY A 145 -8.44 -21.20 14.25
N ASP A 146 -8.31 -22.04 13.22
CA ASP A 146 -7.41 -23.19 13.17
C ASP A 146 -6.03 -22.85 12.54
N GLY A 147 -5.76 -21.58 12.22
CA GLY A 147 -4.51 -21.14 11.58
C GLY A 147 -4.48 -21.39 10.08
N THR A 148 -5.64 -21.53 9.43
CA THR A 148 -5.78 -21.59 7.97
C THR A 148 -6.52 -20.37 7.42
N PHE A 149 -6.23 -20.01 6.19
CA PHE A 149 -6.93 -18.96 5.43
C PHE A 149 -7.85 -19.53 4.36
N ARG A 150 -7.46 -20.67 3.81
CA ARG A 150 -8.17 -21.46 2.78
C ARG A 150 -8.38 -20.69 1.48
N PRO A 151 -7.30 -20.29 0.80
CA PRO A 151 -7.36 -19.38 -0.35
C PRO A 151 -8.13 -19.95 -1.56
N ASP A 152 -8.23 -21.27 -1.66
CA ASP A 152 -8.88 -21.97 -2.78
C ASP A 152 -10.32 -22.39 -2.45
N GLU A 153 -10.83 -22.11 -1.24
CA GLU A 153 -12.23 -22.43 -0.88
C GLU A 153 -13.20 -21.42 -1.48
N THR A 154 -14.39 -21.91 -1.84
CA THR A 154 -15.48 -21.06 -2.32
C THR A 154 -16.07 -20.27 -1.18
N ALA A 155 -16.15 -18.94 -1.33
CA ALA A 155 -16.80 -18.07 -0.35
C ALA A 155 -18.34 -18.26 -0.35
N THR A 156 -18.91 -18.35 0.83
CA THR A 156 -20.38 -18.36 1.01
C THR A 156 -20.95 -16.93 0.89
N ARG A 157 -22.26 -16.82 0.64
CA ARG A 157 -22.93 -15.51 0.62
C ARG A 157 -22.78 -14.76 1.95
N ALA A 158 -22.85 -15.48 3.08
CA ALA A 158 -22.65 -14.91 4.41
C ALA A 158 -21.23 -14.29 4.56
N GLN A 159 -20.19 -15.01 4.12
CA GLN A 159 -18.82 -14.48 4.14
C GLN A 159 -18.70 -13.20 3.26
N VAL A 160 -19.25 -13.22 2.06
CA VAL A 160 -19.21 -12.04 1.18
C VAL A 160 -19.91 -10.83 1.80
N VAL A 161 -21.10 -11.01 2.40
CA VAL A 161 -21.82 -9.93 3.08
C VAL A 161 -21.03 -9.40 4.28
N THR A 162 -20.42 -10.27 5.08
CA THR A 162 -19.57 -9.87 6.21
C THR A 162 -18.36 -9.05 5.73
N LEU A 163 -17.73 -9.43 4.63
CA LEU A 163 -16.62 -8.66 4.05
C LEU A 163 -17.08 -7.26 3.62
N LEU A 164 -18.22 -7.15 2.94
CA LEU A 164 -18.79 -5.86 2.51
C LEU A 164 -19.14 -4.98 3.70
N TYR A 165 -19.71 -5.55 4.77
CA TYR A 165 -20.01 -4.85 6.01
C TYR A 165 -18.75 -4.25 6.65
N ARG A 166 -17.67 -5.04 6.76
CA ARG A 166 -16.37 -4.57 7.26
C ARG A 166 -15.74 -3.50 6.39
N ILE A 167 -15.79 -3.65 5.06
CA ILE A 167 -15.30 -2.63 4.12
C ILE A 167 -16.07 -1.32 4.29
N ALA A 168 -17.37 -1.38 4.60
CA ALA A 168 -18.20 -0.20 4.85
C ALA A 168 -17.94 0.44 6.24
N GLY A 169 -17.00 -0.09 7.04
CA GLY A 169 -16.67 0.43 8.37
C GLY A 169 -17.65 0.00 9.46
N GLU A 170 -18.31 -1.16 9.28
CA GLU A 170 -19.22 -1.75 10.26
C GLU A 170 -20.32 -0.77 10.71
N PRO A 171 -21.11 -0.22 9.78
CA PRO A 171 -22.14 0.76 10.12
C PRO A 171 -23.16 0.17 11.11
N ALA A 172 -23.68 1.02 12.01
CA ALA A 172 -24.71 0.61 12.97
C ALA A 172 -25.93 0.02 12.25
N VAL A 173 -26.40 -1.12 12.72
CA VAL A 173 -27.57 -1.83 12.19
C VAL A 173 -28.77 -1.59 13.08
N ASP A 174 -29.95 -1.46 12.50
CA ASP A 174 -31.21 -1.34 13.22
C ASP A 174 -31.78 -2.75 13.50
N ASP A 175 -31.44 -3.31 14.65
CA ASP A 175 -31.85 -4.65 15.08
C ASP A 175 -33.38 -4.78 15.36
N SER A 176 -34.12 -3.65 15.32
CA SER A 176 -35.57 -3.67 15.50
C SER A 176 -36.35 -4.17 14.26
N LYS A 177 -35.68 -4.23 13.13
CA LYS A 177 -36.28 -4.68 11.86
C LYS A 177 -36.22 -6.18 11.75
N ALA A 178 -37.39 -6.79 11.47
CA ALA A 178 -37.47 -8.21 11.17
C ALA A 178 -36.65 -8.54 9.92
N LEU A 179 -35.86 -9.61 9.97
CA LEU A 179 -35.13 -10.09 8.81
C LEU A 179 -36.13 -10.64 7.77
N PRO A 180 -35.99 -10.22 6.49
CA PRO A 180 -36.89 -10.67 5.42
C PRO A 180 -36.55 -12.08 4.93
N PHE A 181 -35.57 -12.75 5.50
CA PHE A 181 -35.06 -14.05 5.07
C PHE A 181 -35.36 -15.12 6.10
N THR A 182 -35.84 -16.27 5.64
CA THR A 182 -36.20 -17.42 6.52
C THR A 182 -35.01 -18.33 6.83
N ASP A 183 -33.93 -18.20 6.08
CA ASP A 183 -32.69 -18.98 6.19
C ASP A 183 -31.55 -18.24 6.90
N VAL A 184 -31.83 -17.06 7.47
CA VAL A 184 -30.89 -16.28 8.27
C VAL A 184 -31.29 -16.38 9.75
N ASN A 185 -30.33 -16.86 10.56
CA ASN A 185 -30.54 -17.01 12.02
C ASN A 185 -29.78 -15.89 12.74
N LEU A 186 -30.45 -15.20 13.67
CA LEU A 186 -29.87 -14.15 14.51
C LEU A 186 -28.73 -14.64 15.43
N GLU A 187 -28.66 -15.94 15.70
CA GLU A 187 -27.58 -16.55 16.48
C GLU A 187 -26.35 -16.95 15.65
N SER A 188 -26.40 -16.73 14.34
CA SER A 188 -25.31 -17.05 13.44
C SER A 188 -24.16 -16.05 13.57
N TRP A 189 -22.96 -16.48 13.23
CA TRP A 189 -21.74 -15.68 13.34
C TRP A 189 -21.67 -14.48 12.35
N TYR A 190 -22.55 -14.41 11.38
CA TYR A 190 -22.62 -13.37 10.33
C TYR A 190 -23.73 -12.36 10.55
#